data_d96cd759d713e73ee68b2b469a5df4cc
#
_entry.id   d96cd759d713e73ee68b2b469a5df4cc
#
_cell.length_a   1.000
_cell.length_b   1.000
_cell.length_c   1.000
_cell.angle_alpha   90.00
_cell.angle_beta   90.00
_cell.angle_gamma   90.00
#
_symmetry.space_group_name_H-M   'P 1'
#
loop_
_entity.id
_entity.type
_entity.pdbx_description
1 polymer ?
#
loop_
_entity_poly.entity_id
_entity_poly.type
_entity_poly.pdbx_seq_one_letter_code
_entity_poly.pdbx_strand_id
1 'polypeptide(L)'
;MAGLPTLLLFLFKSAVLGLAVAFLIVLFNPELLTGAANEGGPVPGPASYADAVAASAPAVVSIYTERVVTEPDSRSILGRVPGYEAPLLTRIERSLGSGVIVSAEGYLLTNNHVVSEAAGIRVQLADGRTADPVIIGADRDTDLAVLKIALGDLPVMPLGRSDRLAVGDVVLAIGNSFGLSQTVTQGIVSATGRGQLGVSTFENFIQTDAAINFGNSGGALVDTRGRMIGLNTAGLSRSLLPELPEGIGFAIPVNLAAGVLRQIIDHGRVIRGWFGAGFQNLTPQRAETLGVSGDSGIEVTRIIADSPAMRAGMRVGDVLTHFDRRPVYHTQDALNHIAGTPPGEAISLRGLRGGEAFTLEAEVVERPTAPQAGR
;
A
#
# COMPACT_ATOMS: atom_id res chain seq x y z
N MET A 1 -71.75 -51.01 10.22
CA MET A 1 -70.97 -50.06 9.39
C MET A 1 -71.15 -48.64 9.92
N ALA A 2 -70.55 -48.38 11.04
CA ALA A 2 -70.61 -47.04 11.68
C ALA A 2 -69.14 -46.65 12.02
N GLY A 3 -68.42 -46.23 11.07
CA GLY A 3 -66.99 -46.00 11.37
C GLY A 3 -66.36 -44.77 10.76
N LEU A 4 -66.69 -44.42 9.50
CA LEU A 4 -65.95 -43.39 8.78
C LEU A 4 -66.21 -41.96 9.26
N PRO A 5 -67.48 -41.52 9.53
CA PRO A 5 -67.72 -40.15 10.02
C PRO A 5 -67.25 -39.93 11.45
N THR A 6 -67.26 -40.95 12.31
CA THR A 6 -66.79 -40.89 13.69
C THR A 6 -65.24 -40.80 13.75
N LEU A 7 -64.58 -41.54 12.90
CA LEU A 7 -63.11 -41.46 12.79
C LEU A 7 -62.68 -40.11 12.26
N LEU A 8 -63.30 -39.58 11.22
CA LEU A 8 -63.00 -38.24 10.67
C LEU A 8 -63.28 -37.15 11.71
N LEU A 9 -64.36 -37.21 12.48
CA LEU A 9 -64.65 -36.25 13.56
C LEU A 9 -63.62 -36.34 14.68
N PHE A 10 -63.16 -37.54 15.03
CA PHE A 10 -62.14 -37.74 16.04
C PHE A 10 -60.79 -37.16 15.56
N LEU A 11 -60.36 -37.41 14.30
CA LEU A 11 -59.13 -36.85 13.72
C LEU A 11 -59.20 -35.31 13.67
N PHE A 12 -60.36 -34.76 13.25
CA PHE A 12 -60.53 -33.30 13.23
C PHE A 12 -60.44 -32.69 14.62
N LYS A 13 -61.09 -33.27 15.64
CA LYS A 13 -60.97 -32.78 17.03
C LYS A 13 -59.55 -32.87 17.57
N SER A 14 -58.83 -33.96 17.24
CA SER A 14 -57.47 -34.15 17.65
C SER A 14 -56.53 -33.12 16.98
N ALA A 15 -56.73 -32.81 15.70
CA ALA A 15 -55.96 -31.81 14.97
C ALA A 15 -56.20 -30.40 15.52
N VAL A 16 -57.50 -30.04 15.83
CA VAL A 16 -57.83 -28.77 16.41
C VAL A 16 -57.22 -28.62 17.81
N LEU A 17 -57.30 -29.68 18.64
CA LEU A 17 -56.66 -29.68 19.96
C LEU A 17 -55.16 -29.55 19.87
N GLY A 18 -54.53 -30.27 18.94
CA GLY A 18 -53.06 -30.19 18.71
C GLY A 18 -52.63 -28.78 18.27
N LEU A 19 -53.37 -28.16 17.34
CA LEU A 19 -53.12 -26.77 16.92
C LEU A 19 -53.30 -25.75 18.06
N ALA A 20 -54.37 -25.95 18.89
CA ALA A 20 -54.59 -25.09 20.04
C ALA A 20 -53.47 -25.20 21.08
N VAL A 21 -52.98 -26.43 21.36
CA VAL A 21 -51.84 -26.63 22.25
C VAL A 21 -50.55 -26.04 21.66
N ALA A 22 -50.29 -26.24 20.38
CA ALA A 22 -49.13 -25.65 19.68
C ALA A 22 -49.19 -24.12 19.73
N PHE A 23 -50.38 -23.53 19.50
CA PHE A 23 -50.60 -22.09 19.59
C PHE A 23 -50.33 -21.58 21.00
N LEU A 24 -50.80 -22.27 22.05
CA LEU A 24 -50.56 -21.88 23.44
C LEU A 24 -49.05 -21.98 23.78
N ILE A 25 -48.37 -23.04 23.31
CA ILE A 25 -46.93 -23.19 23.53
C ILE A 25 -46.17 -22.01 22.90
N VAL A 26 -46.52 -21.63 21.68
CA VAL A 26 -45.93 -20.49 20.98
C VAL A 26 -46.28 -19.15 21.64
N LEU A 27 -47.52 -19.02 22.11
CA LEU A 27 -48.02 -17.80 22.79
C LEU A 27 -47.26 -17.57 24.11
N PHE A 28 -47.02 -18.63 24.89
CA PHE A 28 -46.30 -18.54 26.17
C PHE A 28 -44.76 -18.65 26.02
N ASN A 29 -44.26 -19.08 24.86
CA ASN A 29 -42.85 -19.17 24.55
C ASN A 29 -42.57 -18.63 23.13
N PRO A 30 -42.72 -17.30 22.92
CA PRO A 30 -42.49 -16.70 21.60
C PRO A 30 -41.06 -16.92 21.07
N GLU A 31 -40.13 -17.24 21.97
CA GLU A 31 -38.72 -17.57 21.62
C GLU A 31 -38.59 -18.84 20.77
N LEU A 32 -39.60 -19.74 20.79
CA LEU A 32 -39.61 -20.93 19.93
C LEU A 32 -39.78 -20.61 18.44
N LEU A 33 -40.35 -19.46 18.09
CA LEU A 33 -40.45 -18.97 16.73
C LEU A 33 -39.19 -18.18 16.31
N THR A 34 -38.46 -17.65 17.30
CA THR A 34 -37.23 -16.88 17.05
C THR A 34 -35.93 -17.72 17.23
N GLY A 35 -36.10 -18.95 17.72
CA GLY A 35 -35.03 -19.82 18.17
C GLY A 35 -34.27 -20.59 17.09
N ALA A 36 -33.92 -19.98 15.96
CA ALA A 36 -32.92 -20.54 15.06
C ALA A 36 -32.22 -19.48 14.18
N ALA A 37 -32.45 -18.18 14.41
CA ALA A 37 -31.91 -17.16 13.51
C ALA A 37 -31.02 -16.12 14.20
N ASN A 38 -30.53 -16.38 15.40
CA ASN A 38 -29.71 -15.38 16.11
C ASN A 38 -28.38 -15.91 16.66
N GLU A 39 -27.75 -16.86 15.97
CA GLU A 39 -26.32 -17.07 16.12
C GLU A 39 -25.63 -16.49 14.87
N GLY A 40 -25.23 -15.23 14.94
CA GLY A 40 -24.45 -14.57 13.91
C GLY A 40 -25.14 -13.44 13.16
N GLY A 41 -26.01 -12.68 13.80
CA GLY A 41 -26.39 -11.37 13.29
C GLY A 41 -25.11 -10.53 13.11
N PRO A 42 -24.99 -9.74 12.02
CA PRO A 42 -23.82 -8.89 11.84
C PRO A 42 -23.65 -8.05 13.10
N VAL A 43 -22.48 -8.16 13.73
CA VAL A 43 -22.12 -7.27 14.84
C VAL A 43 -22.29 -5.87 14.28
N PRO A 44 -23.15 -5.00 14.86
CA PRO A 44 -23.33 -3.66 14.34
C PRO A 44 -21.93 -3.01 14.30
N GLY A 45 -21.49 -2.62 13.12
CA GLY A 45 -20.26 -1.83 12.98
C GLY A 45 -20.41 -0.54 13.80
N PRO A 46 -19.31 0.14 14.15
CA PRO A 46 -19.40 1.38 14.91
C PRO A 46 -20.29 2.37 14.17
N ALA A 47 -21.21 3.02 14.90
CA ALA A 47 -22.09 4.05 14.35
C ALA A 47 -21.30 5.29 13.89
N SER A 48 -20.03 5.42 14.30
CA SER A 48 -19.12 6.51 13.96
C SER A 48 -17.66 6.05 14.10
N TYR A 49 -16.78 6.64 13.30
CA TYR A 49 -15.32 6.46 13.40
C TYR A 49 -14.64 7.64 14.10
N ALA A 50 -15.39 8.49 14.78
CA ALA A 50 -14.87 9.67 15.46
C ALA A 50 -13.74 9.34 16.45
N ASP A 51 -13.87 8.24 17.20
CA ASP A 51 -12.84 7.81 18.16
C ASP A 51 -11.54 7.40 17.46
N ALA A 52 -11.62 6.69 16.33
CA ALA A 52 -10.46 6.33 15.52
C ALA A 52 -9.75 7.58 14.96
N VAL A 53 -10.55 8.55 14.50
CA VAL A 53 -10.04 9.83 14.01
C VAL A 53 -9.40 10.63 15.15
N ALA A 54 -10.06 10.75 16.30
CA ALA A 54 -9.55 11.46 17.47
C ALA A 54 -8.20 10.88 17.95
N ALA A 55 -8.03 9.57 17.87
CA ALA A 55 -6.79 8.89 18.25
C ALA A 55 -5.63 9.09 17.25
N SER A 56 -5.92 9.25 15.95
CA SER A 56 -4.90 9.23 14.89
C SER A 56 -4.66 10.60 14.24
N ALA A 57 -5.70 11.39 14.06
CA ALA A 57 -5.61 12.66 13.36
C ALA A 57 -4.58 13.65 13.96
N PRO A 58 -4.43 13.78 15.29
CA PRO A 58 -3.42 14.70 15.84
C PRO A 58 -1.99 14.40 15.37
N ALA A 59 -1.66 13.15 15.06
CA ALA A 59 -0.34 12.74 14.60
C ALA A 59 -0.09 12.99 13.10
N VAL A 60 -1.13 13.38 12.35
CA VAL A 60 -1.00 13.73 10.93
C VAL A 60 -0.74 15.23 10.82
N VAL A 61 0.32 15.61 10.10
CA VAL A 61 0.80 16.99 9.95
C VAL A 61 0.67 17.44 8.48
N SER A 62 0.62 18.76 8.30
CA SER A 62 0.72 19.37 6.98
C SER A 62 2.19 19.66 6.66
N ILE A 63 2.62 19.39 5.44
CA ILE A 63 3.95 19.69 4.93
C ILE A 63 3.82 20.70 3.79
N TYR A 64 4.34 21.89 4.02
CA TYR A 64 4.44 22.94 3.01
C TYR A 64 5.85 22.92 2.42
N THR A 65 5.94 22.89 1.09
CA THR A 65 7.21 22.93 0.39
C THR A 65 7.28 24.10 -0.58
N GLU A 66 8.45 24.67 -0.72
CA GLU A 66 8.74 25.70 -1.70
C GLU A 66 9.83 25.16 -2.65
N ARG A 67 9.55 25.26 -3.95
CA ARG A 67 10.48 24.84 -5.01
C ARG A 67 10.78 26.05 -5.89
N VAL A 68 12.06 26.23 -6.18
CA VAL A 68 12.49 27.24 -7.15
C VAL A 68 12.52 26.61 -8.55
N VAL A 69 11.61 27.04 -9.41
CA VAL A 69 11.53 26.57 -10.81
C VAL A 69 12.04 27.67 -11.71
N THR A 70 13.03 27.33 -12.53
CA THR A 70 13.58 28.23 -13.55
C THR A 70 13.23 27.68 -14.92
N GLU A 71 12.35 28.38 -15.61
CA GLU A 71 11.85 27.97 -16.94
C GLU A 71 12.05 29.11 -17.96
N PRO A 72 12.25 28.78 -19.26
CA PRO A 72 12.24 29.79 -20.32
C PRO A 72 10.89 30.53 -20.33
N ASP A 73 10.91 31.83 -20.46
CA ASP A 73 9.69 32.66 -20.56
C ASP A 73 8.90 32.31 -21.83
N SER A 74 7.96 31.37 -21.71
CA SER A 74 7.08 30.94 -22.80
C SER A 74 6.11 32.04 -23.26
N ARG A 75 5.97 33.16 -22.53
CA ARG A 75 5.17 34.32 -22.85
C ARG A 75 5.97 35.35 -23.66
N SER A 76 7.29 35.19 -23.77
CA SER A 76 8.14 36.07 -24.58
C SER A 76 7.77 35.89 -26.07
N ILE A 77 7.26 36.93 -26.68
CA ILE A 77 6.96 36.98 -28.13
C ILE A 77 8.25 36.70 -28.93
N LEU A 78 9.39 37.12 -28.41
CA LEU A 78 10.71 36.92 -29.04
C LEU A 78 11.21 35.44 -28.92
N GLY A 79 10.72 34.67 -27.99
CA GLY A 79 11.04 33.23 -27.86
C GLY A 79 10.53 32.37 -29.04
N ARG A 80 9.70 32.95 -29.92
CA ARG A 80 9.26 32.30 -31.16
C ARG A 80 10.17 32.59 -32.35
N VAL A 81 11.20 33.41 -32.17
CA VAL A 81 12.17 33.75 -33.22
C VAL A 81 13.26 32.68 -33.23
N PRO A 82 13.51 32.00 -34.37
CA PRO A 82 14.60 31.04 -34.46
C PRO A 82 15.94 31.67 -34.11
N GLY A 83 16.64 31.02 -33.14
CA GLY A 83 17.95 31.49 -32.65
C GLY A 83 17.89 32.50 -31.49
N TYR A 84 16.70 32.85 -30.97
CA TYR A 84 16.55 33.65 -29.76
C TYR A 84 16.35 32.75 -28.54
N GLU A 85 17.24 32.81 -27.56
CA GLU A 85 17.06 32.19 -26.28
C GLU A 85 16.14 33.00 -25.40
N ALA A 86 14.97 32.46 -25.05
CA ALA A 86 14.04 33.13 -24.15
C ALA A 86 14.69 33.36 -22.79
N PRO A 87 14.48 34.52 -22.16
CA PRO A 87 15.00 34.79 -20.81
C PRO A 87 14.42 33.77 -19.84
N LEU A 88 15.24 33.33 -18.89
CA LEU A 88 14.82 32.42 -17.84
C LEU A 88 14.01 33.18 -16.78
N LEU A 89 12.83 32.70 -16.49
CA LEU A 89 12.00 33.17 -15.38
C LEU A 89 12.14 32.22 -14.20
N THR A 90 12.52 32.77 -13.06
CA THR A 90 12.55 32.03 -11.79
C THR A 90 11.27 32.32 -11.03
N ARG A 91 10.52 31.27 -10.68
CA ARG A 91 9.33 31.35 -9.86
C ARG A 91 9.42 30.41 -8.66
N ILE A 92 8.78 30.77 -7.57
CA ILE A 92 8.61 29.91 -6.41
C ILE A 92 7.28 29.17 -6.57
N GLU A 93 7.34 27.87 -6.69
CA GLU A 93 6.16 26.99 -6.63
C GLU A 93 6.00 26.51 -5.19
N ARG A 94 4.76 26.61 -4.70
CA ARG A 94 4.40 26.09 -3.38
C ARG A 94 3.58 24.82 -3.58
N SER A 95 3.97 23.78 -2.88
CA SER A 95 3.24 22.54 -2.86
C SER A 95 2.83 22.17 -1.42
N LEU A 96 1.82 21.33 -1.33
CA LEU A 96 1.28 20.86 -0.07
C LEU A 96 1.25 19.33 -0.08
N GLY A 97 1.67 18.74 1.03
CA GLY A 97 1.54 17.34 1.34
C GLY A 97 1.22 17.14 2.81
N SER A 98 1.22 15.90 3.20
CA SER A 98 1.03 15.47 4.59
C SER A 98 2.23 14.69 5.10
N GLY A 99 2.29 14.51 6.41
CA GLY A 99 3.24 13.64 7.08
C GLY A 99 2.61 13.00 8.31
N VAL A 100 3.26 11.99 8.84
CA VAL A 100 2.81 11.27 10.04
C VAL A 100 3.92 11.25 11.07
N ILE A 101 3.66 11.75 12.28
CA ILE A 101 4.58 11.67 13.41
C ILE A 101 4.55 10.24 13.94
N VAL A 102 5.68 9.54 13.89
CA VAL A 102 5.79 8.12 14.22
C VAL A 102 6.63 7.86 15.48
N SER A 103 7.21 8.90 16.06
CA SER A 103 7.93 8.79 17.33
C SER A 103 7.88 10.07 18.16
N ALA A 104 8.05 9.93 19.49
CA ALA A 104 8.12 11.05 20.42
C ALA A 104 9.40 11.89 20.24
N GLU A 105 10.45 11.31 19.64
CA GLU A 105 11.71 11.99 19.31
C GLU A 105 11.58 12.91 18.08
N GLY A 106 10.40 12.98 17.47
CA GLY A 106 10.08 13.86 16.37
C GLY A 106 10.35 13.31 14.98
N TYR A 107 10.47 12.00 14.80
CA TYR A 107 10.53 11.39 13.48
C TYR A 107 9.17 11.38 12.79
N LEU A 108 9.16 11.77 11.52
CA LEU A 108 7.99 11.79 10.65
C LEU A 108 8.25 10.96 9.41
N LEU A 109 7.20 10.27 8.95
CA LEU A 109 7.14 9.65 7.62
C LEU A 109 6.34 10.55 6.68
N THR A 110 6.81 10.64 5.44
CA THR A 110 6.08 11.26 4.31
C THR A 110 6.50 10.60 3.01
N ASN A 111 5.90 10.99 1.88
CA ASN A 111 6.39 10.55 0.57
C ASN A 111 7.62 11.33 0.14
N ASN A 112 8.53 10.64 -0.58
CA ASN A 112 9.71 11.28 -1.15
C ASN A 112 9.34 12.38 -2.15
N HIS A 113 8.31 12.16 -3.00
CA HIS A 113 7.90 13.17 -3.98
C HIS A 113 7.35 14.47 -3.34
N VAL A 114 6.90 14.42 -2.08
CA VAL A 114 6.45 15.61 -1.33
C VAL A 114 7.63 16.53 -0.99
N VAL A 115 8.80 15.96 -0.68
CA VAL A 115 9.97 16.70 -0.17
C VAL A 115 11.13 16.77 -1.16
N SER A 116 11.09 15.97 -2.23
CA SER A 116 12.14 15.99 -3.25
C SER A 116 12.18 17.34 -3.96
N GLU A 117 13.39 17.86 -4.18
CA GLU A 117 13.64 19.13 -4.85
C GLU A 117 13.07 20.37 -4.13
N ALA A 118 12.60 20.24 -2.87
CA ALA A 118 12.16 21.37 -2.08
C ALA A 118 13.35 22.23 -1.65
N ALA A 119 13.29 23.54 -1.93
CA ALA A 119 14.25 24.53 -1.43
C ALA A 119 13.98 24.90 0.02
N GLY A 120 12.73 24.75 0.47
CA GLY A 120 12.30 24.97 1.85
C GLY A 120 11.16 24.03 2.21
N ILE A 121 11.16 23.54 3.45
CA ILE A 121 10.13 22.65 3.99
C ILE A 121 9.68 23.19 5.34
N ARG A 122 8.37 23.26 5.55
CA ARG A 122 7.76 23.61 6.83
C ARG A 122 6.68 22.60 7.21
N VAL A 123 6.74 22.12 8.44
CA VAL A 123 5.73 21.21 9.02
C VAL A 123 4.82 22.02 9.92
N GLN A 124 3.51 21.79 9.81
CA GLN A 124 2.50 22.33 10.71
C GLN A 124 1.71 21.19 11.35
N LEU A 125 1.67 21.17 12.67
CA LEU A 125 0.92 20.22 13.47
C LEU A 125 -0.58 20.58 13.49
N ALA A 126 -1.42 19.62 13.86
CA ALA A 126 -2.86 19.83 14.00
C ALA A 126 -3.24 20.89 15.04
N ASP A 127 -2.40 21.11 16.06
CA ASP A 127 -2.57 22.15 17.09
C ASP A 127 -2.06 23.54 16.67
N GLY A 128 -1.56 23.67 15.44
CA GLY A 128 -1.07 24.92 14.86
C GLY A 128 0.42 25.19 15.11
N ARG A 129 1.13 24.41 15.93
CA ARG A 129 2.58 24.52 16.06
C ARG A 129 3.27 24.27 14.72
N THR A 130 4.37 24.98 14.47
CA THR A 130 5.15 24.82 13.23
C THR A 130 6.61 24.55 13.54
N ALA A 131 7.27 23.81 12.65
CA ALA A 131 8.70 23.55 12.70
C ALA A 131 9.29 23.43 11.29
N ASP A 132 10.55 23.78 11.15
CA ASP A 132 11.34 23.50 9.95
C ASP A 132 12.05 22.15 10.18
N PRO A 133 11.72 21.10 9.40
CA PRO A 133 12.27 19.77 9.62
C PRO A 133 13.66 19.62 9.02
N VAL A 134 14.41 18.64 9.55
CA VAL A 134 15.61 18.12 8.90
C VAL A 134 15.25 16.84 8.15
N ILE A 135 15.67 16.70 6.90
CA ILE A 135 15.58 15.46 6.15
C ILE A 135 16.64 14.50 6.67
N ILE A 136 16.25 13.39 7.29
CA ILE A 136 17.16 12.35 7.78
C ILE A 136 17.60 11.44 6.64
N GLY A 137 16.69 11.13 5.72
CA GLY A 137 16.96 10.39 4.51
C GLY A 137 15.70 10.21 3.68
N ALA A 138 15.90 9.79 2.43
CA ALA A 138 14.82 9.51 1.50
C ALA A 138 15.13 8.27 0.67
N ASP A 139 14.07 7.57 0.32
CA ASP A 139 14.10 6.39 -0.52
C ASP A 139 13.19 6.56 -1.73
N ARG A 140 13.79 6.85 -2.87
CA ARG A 140 13.07 7.05 -4.13
C ARG A 140 12.41 5.76 -4.63
N ASP A 141 13.02 4.62 -4.33
CA ASP A 141 12.56 3.33 -4.82
C ASP A 141 11.23 2.87 -4.19
N THR A 142 10.88 3.40 -3.02
CA THR A 142 9.57 3.16 -2.36
C THR A 142 8.75 4.43 -2.19
N ASP A 143 9.23 5.57 -2.68
CA ASP A 143 8.62 6.89 -2.52
C ASP A 143 8.40 7.28 -1.04
N LEU A 144 9.39 7.02 -0.18
CA LEU A 144 9.37 7.35 1.25
C LEU A 144 10.45 8.35 1.63
N ALA A 145 10.15 9.22 2.59
CA ALA A 145 11.12 10.10 3.23
C ALA A 145 10.90 10.15 4.75
N VAL A 146 12.01 10.29 5.46
CA VAL A 146 12.03 10.45 6.92
C VAL A 146 12.52 11.85 7.24
N LEU A 147 11.69 12.58 7.96
CA LEU A 147 11.99 13.91 8.47
C LEU A 147 12.14 13.87 9.98
N LYS A 148 12.77 14.90 10.56
CA LYS A 148 12.84 15.08 12.00
C LYS A 148 12.54 16.53 12.36
N ILE A 149 11.64 16.74 13.34
CA ILE A 149 11.34 18.04 13.94
C ILE A 149 11.81 18.09 15.39
N ALA A 150 12.18 19.29 15.85
CA ALA A 150 12.64 19.54 17.22
C ALA A 150 11.52 20.21 18.02
N LEU A 151 10.45 19.47 18.31
CA LEU A 151 9.34 19.89 19.17
C LEU A 151 9.11 18.84 20.26
N GLY A 152 8.68 19.28 21.43
CA GLY A 152 8.23 18.41 22.53
C GLY A 152 6.74 18.11 22.47
N ASP A 153 6.28 17.18 23.31
CA ASP A 153 4.87 16.81 23.48
C ASP A 153 4.17 16.50 22.15
N LEU A 154 4.79 15.61 21.39
CA LEU A 154 4.31 15.23 20.07
C LEU A 154 3.26 14.10 20.13
N PRO A 155 2.13 14.24 19.44
CA PRO A 155 1.22 13.12 19.24
C PRO A 155 1.86 12.08 18.33
N VAL A 156 1.89 10.81 18.76
CA VAL A 156 2.52 9.72 18.02
C VAL A 156 1.45 8.82 17.43
N MET A 157 1.58 8.51 16.15
CA MET A 157 0.69 7.62 15.42
C MET A 157 0.85 6.16 15.87
N PRO A 158 -0.22 5.50 16.36
CA PRO A 158 -0.18 4.08 16.62
C PRO A 158 0.00 3.29 15.31
N LEU A 159 1.03 2.43 15.23
CA LEU A 159 1.25 1.60 14.06
C LEU A 159 0.43 0.31 14.14
N GLY A 160 -0.23 -0.04 13.05
CA GLY A 160 -0.96 -1.29 12.86
C GLY A 160 -0.11 -2.36 12.18
N ARG A 161 -0.78 -3.26 11.44
CA ARG A 161 -0.17 -4.40 10.75
C ARG A 161 -0.76 -4.55 9.36
N SER A 162 -0.02 -4.10 8.34
CA SER A 162 -0.46 -4.19 6.94
C SER A 162 -0.44 -5.62 6.37
N ASP A 163 0.30 -6.55 6.98
CA ASP A 163 0.33 -7.96 6.61
C ASP A 163 -0.90 -8.76 7.06
N ARG A 164 -1.83 -8.14 7.82
CA ARG A 164 -3.08 -8.76 8.27
C ARG A 164 -4.32 -8.18 7.63
N LEU A 165 -4.15 -7.26 6.68
CA LEU A 165 -5.25 -6.64 5.97
C LEU A 165 -5.95 -7.63 5.05
N ALA A 166 -7.26 -7.59 5.07
CA ALA A 166 -8.11 -8.31 4.15
C ALA A 166 -8.89 -7.33 3.25
N VAL A 167 -9.18 -7.77 2.03
CA VAL A 167 -10.08 -7.04 1.13
C VAL A 167 -11.45 -6.93 1.79
N GLY A 168 -12.00 -5.71 1.83
CA GLY A 168 -13.24 -5.39 2.53
C GLY A 168 -13.05 -4.74 3.90
N ASP A 169 -11.82 -4.75 4.47
CA ASP A 169 -11.55 -4.02 5.72
C ASP A 169 -11.83 -2.52 5.55
N VAL A 170 -12.57 -1.92 6.47
CA VAL A 170 -12.85 -0.48 6.48
C VAL A 170 -11.60 0.29 6.86
N VAL A 171 -11.32 1.35 6.10
CA VAL A 171 -10.15 2.22 6.29
C VAL A 171 -10.53 3.69 6.20
N LEU A 172 -9.74 4.53 6.87
CA LEU A 172 -9.86 5.98 6.84
C LEU A 172 -8.56 6.58 6.33
N ALA A 173 -8.63 7.40 5.28
CA ALA A 173 -7.49 8.16 4.80
C ALA A 173 -7.51 9.56 5.44
N ILE A 174 -6.42 9.92 6.11
CA ILE A 174 -6.27 11.18 6.85
C ILE A 174 -5.11 11.96 6.24
N GLY A 175 -5.33 13.22 5.91
CA GLY A 175 -4.33 14.11 5.35
C GLY A 175 -4.83 15.55 5.30
N ASN A 176 -4.06 16.45 4.70
CA ASN A 176 -4.45 17.84 4.50
C ASN A 176 -4.70 18.13 3.02
N SER A 177 -5.90 17.79 2.55
CA SER A 177 -6.30 18.07 1.17
C SER A 177 -6.49 19.58 0.95
N PHE A 178 -5.85 20.11 -0.07
CA PHE A 178 -6.01 21.49 -0.53
C PHE A 178 -5.66 22.60 0.50
N GLY A 179 -5.01 22.27 1.60
CA GLY A 179 -4.68 23.27 2.63
C GLY A 179 -5.87 23.81 3.42
N LEU A 180 -7.03 23.15 3.31
CA LEU A 180 -8.28 23.60 3.95
C LEU A 180 -8.41 23.16 5.41
N SER A 181 -7.47 22.43 5.92
CA SER A 181 -7.37 21.73 7.20
C SER A 181 -7.36 20.21 7.01
N GLN A 182 -7.18 19.49 8.11
CA GLN A 182 -7.17 18.04 8.14
C GLN A 182 -8.48 17.47 7.58
N THR A 183 -8.37 16.59 6.59
CA THR A 183 -9.49 15.94 5.91
C THR A 183 -9.44 14.44 6.16
N VAL A 184 -10.60 13.84 6.42
CA VAL A 184 -10.76 12.41 6.60
C VAL A 184 -11.73 11.89 5.55
N THR A 185 -11.33 10.85 4.83
CA THR A 185 -12.19 10.12 3.90
C THR A 185 -12.26 8.66 4.29
N GLN A 186 -13.41 8.01 4.04
CA GLN A 186 -13.65 6.61 4.36
C GLN A 186 -13.69 5.78 3.08
N GLY A 187 -13.25 4.55 3.17
CA GLY A 187 -13.38 3.52 2.14
C GLY A 187 -13.06 2.15 2.71
N ILE A 188 -12.74 1.22 1.83
CA ILE A 188 -12.32 -0.14 2.17
C ILE A 188 -10.96 -0.47 1.52
N VAL A 189 -10.32 -1.51 2.00
CA VAL A 189 -9.24 -2.17 1.27
C VAL A 189 -9.84 -2.86 0.04
N SER A 190 -9.57 -2.35 -1.14
CA SER A 190 -10.06 -2.91 -2.42
C SER A 190 -9.15 -4.04 -2.93
N ALA A 191 -7.85 -3.95 -2.65
CA ALA A 191 -6.85 -4.97 -2.95
C ALA A 191 -5.59 -4.76 -2.10
N THR A 192 -4.77 -5.80 -1.98
CA THR A 192 -3.42 -5.74 -1.39
C THR A 192 -2.39 -6.25 -2.40
N GLY A 193 -1.12 -5.89 -2.22
CA GLY A 193 -0.05 -6.39 -3.08
C GLY A 193 -0.05 -5.81 -4.50
N ARG A 194 -0.66 -4.64 -4.72
CA ARG A 194 -0.66 -4.02 -6.04
C ARG A 194 0.74 -3.55 -6.42
N GLY A 195 1.19 -3.99 -7.59
CA GLY A 195 2.46 -3.61 -8.21
C GLY A 195 2.32 -3.48 -9.72
N GLN A 196 3.44 -3.23 -10.41
CA GLN A 196 3.51 -3.05 -11.87
C GLN A 196 2.78 -1.79 -12.37
N LEU A 197 2.64 -0.79 -11.49
CA LEU A 197 2.06 0.50 -11.84
C LEU A 197 3.10 1.46 -12.45
N GLY A 198 4.40 1.12 -12.32
CA GLY A 198 5.50 1.89 -12.90
C GLY A 198 5.84 3.18 -12.14
N VAL A 199 5.43 3.29 -10.89
CA VAL A 199 5.54 4.50 -10.07
C VAL A 199 6.76 4.48 -9.17
N SER A 200 7.08 3.31 -8.64
CA SER A 200 8.27 3.07 -7.84
C SER A 200 8.93 1.75 -8.21
N THR A 201 10.19 1.58 -7.84
CA THR A 201 10.92 0.33 -8.15
C THR A 201 10.37 -0.85 -7.37
N PHE A 202 10.01 -0.62 -6.10
CA PHE A 202 9.48 -1.65 -5.21
C PHE A 202 8.05 -1.31 -4.84
N GLU A 203 7.12 -1.90 -5.55
CA GLU A 203 5.70 -1.69 -5.40
C GLU A 203 5.07 -2.84 -4.61
N ASN A 204 4.22 -2.48 -3.66
CA ASN A 204 3.39 -3.41 -2.89
C ASN A 204 2.24 -2.61 -2.27
N PHE A 205 1.47 -1.91 -3.11
CA PHE A 205 0.48 -0.97 -2.59
C PHE A 205 -0.76 -1.64 -2.03
N ILE A 206 -1.35 -1.00 -1.01
CA ILE A 206 -2.73 -1.19 -0.60
C ILE A 206 -3.57 -0.34 -1.55
N GLN A 207 -4.54 -0.94 -2.24
CA GLN A 207 -5.55 -0.23 -3.02
C GLN A 207 -6.78 0.02 -2.15
N THR A 208 -7.33 1.23 -2.22
CA THR A 208 -8.54 1.63 -1.49
C THR A 208 -9.42 2.53 -2.36
N ASP A 209 -10.70 2.57 -2.09
CA ASP A 209 -11.66 3.52 -2.66
C ASP A 209 -11.89 4.76 -1.75
N ALA A 210 -11.23 4.81 -0.58
CA ALA A 210 -11.13 6.03 0.20
C ALA A 210 -10.51 7.14 -0.68
N ALA A 211 -11.15 8.31 -0.76
CA ALA A 211 -10.70 9.38 -1.64
C ALA A 211 -9.32 9.90 -1.22
N ILE A 212 -8.30 9.63 -2.03
CA ILE A 212 -6.93 10.12 -1.88
C ILE A 212 -6.70 11.14 -3.00
N ASN A 213 -6.48 12.40 -2.62
CA ASN A 213 -6.30 13.54 -3.51
C ASN A 213 -4.99 14.27 -3.19
N PHE A 214 -4.66 15.30 -4.00
CA PHE A 214 -3.53 16.20 -3.73
C PHE A 214 -3.61 16.76 -2.30
N GLY A 215 -2.47 16.70 -1.59
CA GLY A 215 -2.35 17.08 -0.19
C GLY A 215 -2.47 15.92 0.79
N ASN A 216 -3.17 14.82 0.44
CA ASN A 216 -3.21 13.62 1.30
C ASN A 216 -1.93 12.76 1.20
N SER A 217 -1.10 12.96 0.15
CA SER A 217 0.20 12.26 0.02
C SER A 217 1.03 12.45 1.28
N GLY A 218 1.57 11.35 1.80
CA GLY A 218 2.33 11.32 3.05
C GLY A 218 1.49 11.29 4.31
N GLY A 219 0.15 11.40 4.21
CA GLY A 219 -0.79 11.21 5.31
C GLY A 219 -1.04 9.74 5.64
N ALA A 220 -1.85 9.48 6.65
CA ALA A 220 -2.11 8.13 7.14
C ALA A 220 -3.33 7.48 6.50
N LEU A 221 -3.20 6.20 6.14
CA LEU A 221 -4.32 5.28 6.02
C LEU A 221 -4.41 4.52 7.34
N VAL A 222 -5.55 4.61 8.04
CA VAL A 222 -5.73 3.99 9.36
C VAL A 222 -6.88 2.99 9.34
N ASP A 223 -6.83 2.01 10.26
CA ASP A 223 -7.93 1.10 10.51
C ASP A 223 -9.03 1.74 11.39
N THR A 224 -10.10 1.02 11.62
CA THR A 224 -11.24 1.47 12.44
C THR A 224 -10.91 1.70 13.92
N ARG A 225 -9.68 1.40 14.35
CA ARG A 225 -9.15 1.65 15.70
C ARG A 225 -8.14 2.80 15.72
N GLY A 226 -7.97 3.52 14.61
CA GLY A 226 -7.02 4.63 14.49
C GLY A 226 -5.54 4.20 14.38
N ARG A 227 -5.25 2.93 14.06
CA ARG A 227 -3.88 2.47 13.85
C ARG A 227 -3.50 2.61 12.39
N MET A 228 -2.34 3.17 12.12
CA MET A 228 -1.82 3.33 10.77
C MET A 228 -1.51 1.97 10.14
N ILE A 229 -2.11 1.71 8.98
CA ILE A 229 -1.91 0.51 8.17
C ILE A 229 -1.20 0.81 6.84
N GLY A 230 -1.16 2.08 6.45
CA GLY A 230 -0.45 2.53 5.25
C GLY A 230 -0.18 4.03 5.25
N LEU A 231 0.69 4.47 4.35
CA LEU A 231 0.97 5.87 4.04
C LEU A 231 0.32 6.22 2.71
N ASN A 232 -0.60 7.17 2.70
CA ASN A 232 -1.32 7.59 1.49
C ASN A 232 -0.36 8.11 0.42
N THR A 233 -0.57 7.74 -0.84
CA THR A 233 0.18 8.28 -1.97
C THR A 233 -0.76 8.67 -3.12
N ALA A 234 -0.90 9.98 -3.34
CA ALA A 234 -1.74 10.54 -4.41
C ALA A 234 -0.97 10.71 -5.74
N GLY A 235 0.35 10.54 -5.72
CA GLY A 235 1.20 10.66 -6.92
C GLY A 235 0.85 9.67 -8.03
N LEU A 236 0.09 8.62 -7.69
CA LEU A 236 -0.40 7.61 -8.63
C LEU A 236 -1.66 8.02 -9.40
N SER A 237 -2.47 8.97 -8.89
CA SER A 237 -3.84 9.05 -9.35
C SER A 237 -4.07 9.77 -10.67
N ARG A 238 -3.38 10.87 -11.01
CA ARG A 238 -3.66 11.61 -12.25
C ARG A 238 -2.45 12.11 -13.04
N SER A 239 -1.32 12.31 -12.38
CA SER A 239 -0.12 12.83 -13.06
C SER A 239 0.58 11.76 -13.90
N LEU A 240 0.54 10.51 -13.46
CA LEU A 240 1.21 9.39 -14.11
C LEU A 240 0.26 8.46 -14.88
N LEU A 241 -1.00 8.38 -14.46
CA LEU A 241 -2.02 7.56 -15.10
C LEU A 241 -3.31 8.41 -15.28
N PRO A 242 -3.35 9.29 -16.31
CA PRO A 242 -4.50 10.14 -16.57
C PRO A 242 -5.82 9.39 -16.81
N GLU A 243 -5.72 8.11 -17.16
CA GLU A 243 -6.84 7.21 -17.47
C GLU A 243 -7.38 6.43 -16.26
N LEU A 244 -6.77 6.58 -15.06
CA LEU A 244 -7.31 5.92 -13.88
C LEU A 244 -8.71 6.43 -13.54
N PRO A 245 -9.68 5.51 -13.37
CA PRO A 245 -11.03 5.88 -12.94
C PRO A 245 -11.02 6.58 -11.57
N GLU A 246 -12.03 7.41 -11.33
CA GLU A 246 -12.28 7.94 -9.99
C GLU A 246 -12.56 6.79 -8.99
N GLY A 247 -12.18 6.96 -7.72
CA GLY A 247 -12.38 5.93 -6.68
C GLY A 247 -11.25 4.90 -6.58
N ILE A 248 -10.08 5.16 -7.17
CA ILE A 248 -8.89 4.33 -6.97
C ILE A 248 -7.83 5.16 -6.26
N GLY A 249 -7.55 4.79 -5.01
CA GLY A 249 -6.49 5.34 -4.18
C GLY A 249 -5.45 4.26 -3.83
N PHE A 250 -4.24 4.70 -3.49
CA PHE A 250 -3.15 3.80 -3.11
C PHE A 250 -2.47 4.28 -1.82
N ALA A 251 -1.98 3.30 -1.04
CA ALA A 251 -1.15 3.57 0.12
C ALA A 251 0.03 2.59 0.20
N ILE A 252 1.17 3.08 0.66
CA ILE A 252 2.36 2.27 0.95
C ILE A 252 2.11 1.53 2.26
N PRO A 253 2.25 0.18 2.34
CA PRO A 253 2.00 -0.59 3.55
C PRO A 253 2.88 -0.14 4.72
N VAL A 254 2.29 -0.05 5.92
CA VAL A 254 3.01 0.41 7.13
C VAL A 254 4.20 -0.47 7.49
N ASN A 255 4.13 -1.79 7.26
CA ASN A 255 5.26 -2.69 7.55
C ASN A 255 6.48 -2.36 6.66
N LEU A 256 6.24 -2.00 5.37
CA LEU A 256 7.29 -1.52 4.48
C LEU A 256 7.84 -0.17 4.96
N ALA A 257 6.95 0.78 5.25
CA ALA A 257 7.34 2.11 5.71
C ALA A 257 8.15 2.06 7.03
N ALA A 258 7.77 1.20 7.98
CA ALA A 258 8.50 0.99 9.23
C ALA A 258 9.88 0.34 9.01
N GLY A 259 10.01 -0.53 8.01
CA GLY A 259 11.30 -1.10 7.62
C GLY A 259 12.26 -0.06 7.05
N VAL A 260 11.76 0.78 6.14
CA VAL A 260 12.50 1.91 5.55
C VAL A 260 12.88 2.93 6.61
N LEU A 261 11.95 3.30 7.50
CA LEU A 261 12.20 4.22 8.61
C LEU A 261 13.39 3.78 9.46
N ARG A 262 13.39 2.51 9.91
CA ARG A 262 14.49 1.97 10.72
C ARG A 262 15.83 2.04 10.00
N GLN A 263 15.90 1.60 8.74
CA GLN A 263 17.14 1.64 7.98
C GLN A 263 17.65 3.06 7.74
N ILE A 264 16.76 4.02 7.50
CA ILE A 264 17.16 5.43 7.35
C ILE A 264 17.66 6.00 8.68
N ILE A 265 17.04 5.68 9.82
CA ILE A 265 17.51 6.13 11.14
C ILE A 265 18.88 5.51 11.47
N ASP A 266 19.05 4.21 11.22
CA ASP A 266 20.25 3.46 11.61
C ASP A 266 21.43 3.71 10.65
N HIS A 267 21.16 3.89 9.35
CA HIS A 267 22.21 3.92 8.32
C HIS A 267 22.20 5.17 7.43
N GLY A 268 21.23 6.09 7.62
CA GLY A 268 21.05 7.26 6.75
C GLY A 268 20.49 6.95 5.37
N ARG A 269 20.31 5.68 5.02
CA ARG A 269 19.85 5.19 3.72
C ARG A 269 19.22 3.81 3.82
N VAL A 270 18.51 3.40 2.77
CA VAL A 270 17.98 2.04 2.67
C VAL A 270 19.02 1.14 1.98
N ILE A 271 19.35 0.03 2.63
CA ILE A 271 20.22 -1.01 2.11
C ILE A 271 19.35 -2.10 1.49
N ARG A 272 19.56 -2.40 0.22
CA ARG A 272 18.79 -3.43 -0.50
C ARG A 272 19.67 -4.49 -1.08
N GLY A 273 19.17 -5.71 -1.03
CA GLY A 273 19.75 -6.81 -1.76
C GLY A 273 19.66 -6.61 -3.27
N TRP A 274 20.65 -7.14 -3.97
CA TRP A 274 20.73 -7.11 -5.42
C TRP A 274 21.26 -8.45 -5.96
N PHE A 275 20.66 -8.85 -7.07
CA PHE A 275 20.97 -10.11 -7.71
C PHE A 275 21.57 -9.96 -9.11
N GLY A 276 21.20 -8.89 -9.81
CA GLY A 276 21.75 -8.55 -11.13
C GLY A 276 21.15 -9.35 -12.28
N ALA A 277 19.87 -9.72 -12.17
CA ALA A 277 19.06 -10.29 -13.25
C ALA A 277 17.85 -9.41 -13.56
N GLY A 278 17.42 -9.41 -14.82
CA GLY A 278 16.16 -8.85 -15.26
C GLY A 278 15.14 -9.96 -15.49
N PHE A 279 13.89 -9.70 -15.19
CA PHE A 279 12.81 -10.66 -15.26
C PHE A 279 11.62 -10.14 -16.06
N GLN A 280 10.82 -11.05 -16.61
CA GLN A 280 9.49 -10.78 -17.17
C GLN A 280 8.49 -11.82 -16.68
N ASN A 281 7.21 -11.43 -16.61
CA ASN A 281 6.15 -12.39 -16.31
C ASN A 281 6.00 -13.40 -17.46
N LEU A 282 5.70 -14.64 -17.13
CA LEU A 282 5.38 -15.63 -18.15
C LEU A 282 4.04 -15.29 -18.80
N THR A 283 4.00 -15.37 -20.12
CA THR A 283 2.72 -15.39 -20.84
C THR A 283 2.08 -16.79 -20.75
N PRO A 284 0.73 -16.92 -20.80
CA PRO A 284 0.07 -18.22 -20.78
C PRO A 284 0.61 -19.20 -21.82
N GLN A 285 0.86 -18.73 -23.05
CA GLN A 285 1.44 -19.55 -24.12
C GLN A 285 2.85 -20.05 -23.79
N ARG A 286 3.65 -19.20 -23.13
CA ARG A 286 5.02 -19.56 -22.74
C ARG A 286 5.00 -20.56 -21.59
N ALA A 287 4.12 -20.39 -20.61
CA ALA A 287 3.92 -21.32 -19.51
C ALA A 287 3.52 -22.72 -20.03
N GLU A 288 2.56 -22.79 -20.95
CA GLU A 288 2.11 -24.03 -21.58
C GLU A 288 3.26 -24.73 -22.33
N THR A 289 4.03 -23.97 -23.13
CA THR A 289 5.19 -24.50 -23.88
C THR A 289 6.25 -25.13 -22.98
N LEU A 290 6.41 -24.58 -21.78
CA LEU A 290 7.43 -25.00 -20.80
C LEU A 290 6.90 -26.01 -19.79
N GLY A 291 5.61 -26.39 -19.86
CA GLY A 291 4.97 -27.33 -18.94
C GLY A 291 4.85 -26.77 -17.52
N VAL A 292 4.84 -25.44 -17.36
CA VAL A 292 4.64 -24.78 -16.07
C VAL A 292 3.16 -24.76 -15.78
N SER A 293 2.73 -25.41 -14.69
CA SER A 293 1.33 -25.44 -14.29
C SER A 293 0.91 -24.12 -13.67
N GLY A 294 -0.13 -23.49 -14.20
CA GLY A 294 -0.75 -22.29 -13.65
C GLY A 294 -0.02 -20.98 -13.99
N ASP A 295 -0.47 -19.89 -13.37
CA ASP A 295 0.05 -18.53 -13.58
C ASP A 295 1.38 -18.26 -12.80
N SER A 296 2.13 -19.31 -12.41
CA SER A 296 3.31 -19.19 -11.58
C SER A 296 4.60 -19.26 -12.41
N GLY A 297 5.49 -18.32 -12.15
CA GLY A 297 6.84 -18.27 -12.72
C GLY A 297 7.15 -16.97 -13.46
N ILE A 298 8.43 -16.67 -13.49
CA ILE A 298 8.99 -15.51 -14.20
C ILE A 298 10.17 -15.97 -15.05
N GLU A 299 10.34 -15.37 -16.23
CA GLU A 299 11.44 -15.69 -17.13
C GLU A 299 12.59 -14.69 -16.96
N VAL A 300 13.82 -15.19 -16.93
CA VAL A 300 15.04 -14.38 -16.90
C VAL A 300 15.32 -13.81 -18.29
N THR A 301 15.28 -12.47 -18.41
CA THR A 301 15.47 -11.78 -19.70
C THR A 301 16.85 -11.20 -19.88
N ARG A 302 17.54 -10.92 -18.77
CA ARG A 302 18.87 -10.30 -18.77
C ARG A 302 19.67 -10.73 -17.56
N ILE A 303 20.98 -10.87 -17.73
CA ILE A 303 21.93 -11.08 -16.64
C ILE A 303 23.02 -10.03 -16.78
N ILE A 304 23.33 -9.35 -15.68
CA ILE A 304 24.36 -8.34 -15.62
C ILE A 304 25.71 -9.05 -15.42
N ALA A 305 26.73 -8.59 -16.14
CA ALA A 305 28.06 -9.12 -16.00
C ALA A 305 28.57 -8.98 -14.55
N ASP A 306 29.32 -9.96 -14.08
CA ASP A 306 29.92 -10.02 -12.75
C ASP A 306 28.90 -9.98 -11.58
N SER A 307 27.62 -10.16 -11.90
CA SER A 307 26.54 -10.19 -10.91
C SER A 307 26.47 -11.50 -10.13
N PRO A 308 25.81 -11.52 -8.97
CA PRO A 308 25.48 -12.75 -8.26
C PRO A 308 24.73 -13.78 -9.14
N ALA A 309 23.79 -13.31 -9.97
CA ALA A 309 23.07 -14.16 -10.91
C ALA A 309 24.00 -14.90 -11.88
N MET A 310 24.98 -14.17 -12.45
CA MET A 310 25.98 -14.78 -13.34
C MET A 310 26.84 -15.78 -12.60
N ARG A 311 27.34 -15.43 -11.41
CA ARG A 311 28.19 -16.34 -10.60
C ARG A 311 27.45 -17.60 -10.18
N ALA A 312 26.15 -17.50 -9.90
CA ALA A 312 25.30 -18.64 -9.58
C ALA A 312 24.99 -19.54 -10.78
N GLY A 313 25.42 -19.16 -12.00
CA GLY A 313 25.15 -19.92 -13.21
C GLY A 313 23.75 -19.79 -13.78
N MET A 314 23.04 -18.70 -13.44
CA MET A 314 21.76 -18.37 -14.06
C MET A 314 21.95 -18.05 -15.55
N ARG A 315 20.92 -18.32 -16.35
CA ARG A 315 20.95 -18.11 -17.81
C ARG A 315 19.69 -17.35 -18.27
N VAL A 316 19.85 -16.57 -19.32
CA VAL A 316 18.68 -15.98 -20.01
C VAL A 316 17.82 -17.12 -20.57
N GLY A 317 16.52 -17.01 -20.35
CA GLY A 317 15.53 -18.05 -20.68
C GLY A 317 15.25 -19.05 -19.54
N ASP A 318 15.95 -18.97 -18.41
CA ASP A 318 15.57 -19.73 -17.23
C ASP A 318 14.21 -19.23 -16.72
N VAL A 319 13.37 -20.15 -16.27
CA VAL A 319 12.09 -19.86 -15.66
C VAL A 319 12.18 -20.14 -14.17
N LEU A 320 12.06 -19.11 -13.36
CA LEU A 320 12.07 -19.22 -11.90
C LEU A 320 10.64 -19.42 -11.39
N THR A 321 10.44 -20.43 -10.57
CA THR A 321 9.15 -20.77 -9.95
C THR A 321 9.13 -20.52 -8.46
N HIS A 322 10.30 -20.52 -7.81
CA HIS A 322 10.42 -20.29 -6.36
C HIS A 322 11.69 -19.53 -6.03
N PHE A 323 11.57 -18.62 -5.06
CA PHE A 323 12.65 -18.05 -4.29
C PHE A 323 12.56 -18.61 -2.86
N ASP A 324 13.59 -19.30 -2.40
CA ASP A 324 13.58 -20.14 -1.20
C ASP A 324 12.43 -21.16 -1.25
N ARG A 325 11.48 -21.06 -0.32
CA ARG A 325 10.28 -21.93 -0.29
C ARG A 325 9.02 -21.23 -0.81
N ARG A 326 9.14 -19.97 -1.28
CA ARG A 326 8.00 -19.17 -1.70
C ARG A 326 7.82 -19.27 -3.21
N PRO A 327 6.62 -19.61 -3.68
CA PRO A 327 6.33 -19.56 -5.10
C PRO A 327 6.39 -18.10 -5.60
N VAL A 328 6.78 -17.92 -6.84
CA VAL A 328 6.85 -16.62 -7.52
C VAL A 328 5.81 -16.61 -8.61
N TYR A 329 4.92 -15.63 -8.58
CA TYR A 329 3.87 -15.45 -9.57
C TYR A 329 4.18 -14.28 -10.51
N HIS A 330 4.82 -13.24 -10.00
CA HIS A 330 5.11 -12.02 -10.74
C HIS A 330 6.54 -11.53 -10.51
N THR A 331 7.05 -10.77 -11.47
CA THR A 331 8.38 -10.15 -11.36
C THR A 331 8.54 -9.28 -10.12
N GLN A 332 7.46 -8.64 -9.68
CA GLN A 332 7.48 -7.80 -8.48
C GLN A 332 7.74 -8.61 -7.20
N ASP A 333 7.21 -9.83 -7.12
CA ASP A 333 7.47 -10.73 -5.97
C ASP A 333 8.96 -11.05 -5.87
N ALA A 334 9.59 -11.36 -7.00
CA ALA A 334 11.03 -11.63 -7.08
C ALA A 334 11.86 -10.40 -6.68
N LEU A 335 11.53 -9.23 -7.23
CA LEU A 335 12.22 -7.98 -6.91
C LEU A 335 12.10 -7.63 -5.43
N ASN A 336 10.91 -7.74 -4.85
CA ASN A 336 10.68 -7.46 -3.43
C ASN A 336 11.41 -8.47 -2.53
N HIS A 337 11.43 -9.76 -2.90
CA HIS A 337 12.16 -10.79 -2.15
C HIS A 337 13.67 -10.54 -2.15
N ILE A 338 14.25 -10.32 -3.35
CA ILE A 338 15.68 -10.02 -3.49
C ILE A 338 16.05 -8.75 -2.74
N ALA A 339 15.27 -7.66 -2.89
CA ALA A 339 15.53 -6.39 -2.22
C ALA A 339 15.42 -6.46 -0.69
N GLY A 340 14.54 -7.34 -0.19
CA GLY A 340 14.36 -7.58 1.24
C GLY A 340 15.38 -8.53 1.86
N THR A 341 16.16 -9.23 1.05
CA THR A 341 17.23 -10.14 1.55
C THR A 341 18.46 -9.31 1.89
N PRO A 342 18.98 -9.40 3.13
CA PRO A 342 20.21 -8.71 3.53
C PRO A 342 21.40 -9.08 2.62
N PRO A 343 22.25 -8.11 2.23
CA PRO A 343 23.51 -8.42 1.55
C PRO A 343 24.38 -9.39 2.38
N GLY A 344 24.95 -10.39 1.70
CA GLY A 344 25.71 -11.47 2.30
C GLY A 344 24.88 -12.73 2.60
N GLU A 345 23.56 -12.65 2.55
CA GLU A 345 22.70 -13.83 2.68
C GLU A 345 22.52 -14.53 1.33
N ALA A 346 22.40 -15.87 1.37
CA ALA A 346 22.12 -16.68 0.20
C ALA A 346 20.62 -16.89 0.01
N ILE A 347 20.19 -16.88 -1.26
CA ILE A 347 18.84 -17.26 -1.67
C ILE A 347 18.89 -18.53 -2.50
N SER A 348 17.93 -19.42 -2.28
CA SER A 348 17.74 -20.62 -3.07
C SER A 348 16.73 -20.36 -4.19
N LEU A 349 17.11 -20.63 -5.42
CA LEU A 349 16.34 -20.39 -6.63
C LEU A 349 15.97 -21.73 -7.25
N ARG A 350 14.69 -21.99 -7.47
CA ARG A 350 14.22 -23.19 -8.17
C ARG A 350 13.46 -22.80 -9.42
N GLY A 351 13.66 -23.57 -10.46
CA GLY A 351 13.01 -23.28 -11.72
C GLY A 351 13.19 -24.35 -12.78
N LEU A 352 12.96 -23.98 -14.02
CA LEU A 352 13.07 -24.83 -15.21
C LEU A 352 14.02 -24.21 -16.22
N ARG A 353 14.91 -25.01 -16.78
CA ARG A 353 15.85 -24.66 -17.87
C ARG A 353 15.63 -25.65 -19.03
N GLY A 354 15.06 -25.18 -20.12
CA GLY A 354 14.71 -26.05 -21.25
C GLY A 354 13.74 -27.18 -20.90
N GLY A 355 12.90 -27.00 -19.89
CA GLY A 355 11.95 -28.01 -19.38
C GLY A 355 12.52 -28.89 -18.26
N GLU A 356 13.82 -28.84 -17.95
CA GLU A 356 14.45 -29.59 -16.87
C GLU A 356 14.50 -28.76 -15.58
N ALA A 357 14.17 -29.39 -14.45
CA ALA A 357 14.20 -28.71 -13.15
C ALA A 357 15.64 -28.42 -12.72
N PHE A 358 15.87 -27.23 -12.18
CA PHE A 358 17.14 -26.85 -11.56
C PHE A 358 16.96 -26.19 -10.21
N THR A 359 18.04 -26.20 -9.42
CA THR A 359 18.16 -25.42 -8.19
C THR A 359 19.52 -24.72 -8.20
N LEU A 360 19.53 -23.42 -7.89
CA LEU A 360 20.74 -22.62 -7.73
C LEU A 360 20.74 -21.96 -6.37
N GLU A 361 21.90 -21.73 -5.81
CA GLU A 361 22.10 -20.86 -4.66
C GLU A 361 22.90 -19.63 -5.08
N ALA A 362 22.49 -18.48 -4.63
CA ALA A 362 23.13 -17.22 -4.95
C ALA A 362 23.21 -16.33 -3.73
N GLU A 363 24.39 -15.79 -3.47
CA GLU A 363 24.61 -14.77 -2.46
C GLU A 363 24.10 -13.44 -2.98
N VAL A 364 23.20 -12.79 -2.22
CA VAL A 364 22.71 -11.45 -2.51
C VAL A 364 23.78 -10.45 -2.09
N VAL A 365 24.08 -9.47 -2.94
CA VAL A 365 24.99 -8.38 -2.60
C VAL A 365 24.23 -7.08 -2.43
N GLU A 366 24.88 -6.04 -1.88
CA GLU A 366 24.26 -4.72 -1.83
C GLU A 366 24.01 -4.18 -3.24
N ARG A 367 22.83 -3.59 -3.45
CA ARG A 367 22.47 -2.97 -4.73
C ARG A 367 23.43 -1.82 -5.04
N PRO A 368 24.11 -1.84 -6.19
CA PRO A 368 24.98 -0.75 -6.60
C PRO A 368 24.21 0.57 -6.64
N THR A 369 24.73 1.59 -5.99
CA THR A 369 24.19 2.95 -6.10
C THR A 369 24.37 3.39 -7.56
N ALA A 370 23.29 3.76 -8.24
CA ALA A 370 23.40 4.36 -9.56
C ALA A 370 24.34 5.57 -9.47
N PRO A 371 25.30 5.75 -10.40
CA PRO A 371 26.09 6.97 -10.44
C PRO A 371 25.10 8.16 -10.45
N GLN A 372 25.24 9.07 -9.51
CA GLN A 372 24.48 10.32 -9.55
C GLN A 372 24.85 10.97 -10.89
N ALA A 373 23.89 11.04 -11.81
CA ALA A 373 24.06 11.83 -13.02
C ALA A 373 24.43 13.23 -12.54
N GLY A 374 25.63 13.67 -12.93
CA GLY A 374 26.26 14.90 -12.43
C GLY A 374 25.28 16.08 -12.49
N ARG A 375 25.31 16.86 -11.40
CA ARG A 375 24.62 18.15 -11.29
C ARG A 375 25.12 19.12 -12.35
#